data_06de3fee96d6e0926c66b0d22861ed99
#
_entry.id   06de3fee96d6e0926c66b0d22861ed99
#
_cell.length_a   1.000
_cell.length_b   1.000
_cell.length_c   1.000
_cell.angle_alpha   90.00
_cell.angle_beta   90.00
_cell.angle_gamma   90.00
#
_symmetry.space_group_name_H-M   'P 1'
#
loop_
_entity.id
_entity.type
_entity.pdbx_description
1 polymer ?
#
loop_
_entity_poly.entity_id
_entity_poly.type
_entity_poly.pdbx_seq_one_letter_code
_entity_poly.pdbx_strand_id
1 'polypeptide(L)'
;MWKAAMNEDMKSLQKNKTWELVECPPGKKPVGCRWIYTVKYKVDGSIERFKTRLVAKGYTQTYGIDYIETFASVAKINIVRVLLSLVANLDWPLQQFDVKNAFLHDELSEEVYMDLPLGCMVSEKQCQKVCKLKKSLYRLKQSSRAWFERITTLIVYVDDMVVTGNDPEERKALQNYLSREFEMKDLGPLKYFLGIEVSRSSEGIFLSQRKYALDLLQETGVSGCQLVNSPIEKGLKLCVEPNQVSTDKGRYQRLVGRLMYLAHTRPYIAYTLSVVSQYMHNPGEQHMNAIMRILRYLKNAPGKGILFAKNVDHQSIEVYIDVDWAGAVDDR
;
A
#
# COMPACT_ATOMS: atom_id res chain seq x y z
N MET A 1 -3.32 3.56 28.70
CA MET A 1 -3.75 3.87 27.33
C MET A 1 -3.48 2.70 26.37
N TRP A 2 -2.24 2.27 26.16
CA TRP A 2 -1.93 1.14 25.26
C TRP A 2 -2.58 -0.18 25.63
N LYS A 3 -2.64 -0.52 26.92
CA LYS A 3 -3.30 -1.74 27.41
C LYS A 3 -4.80 -1.79 27.06
N ALA A 4 -5.48 -0.64 27.09
CA ALA A 4 -6.88 -0.55 26.68
C ALA A 4 -7.05 -0.81 25.19
N ALA A 5 -6.20 -0.19 24.35
CA ALA A 5 -6.21 -0.43 22.90
C ALA A 5 -5.90 -1.90 22.55
N MET A 6 -4.92 -2.54 23.24
CA MET A 6 -4.63 -3.97 23.06
C MET A 6 -5.83 -4.85 23.43
N ASN A 7 -6.51 -4.54 24.52
CA ASN A 7 -7.70 -5.29 24.95
C ASN A 7 -8.86 -5.13 23.96
N GLU A 8 -9.01 -3.96 23.34
CA GLU A 8 -10.02 -3.71 22.31
C GLU A 8 -9.76 -4.57 21.06
N ASP A 9 -8.52 -4.56 20.57
CA ASP A 9 -8.12 -5.37 19.42
C ASP A 9 -8.25 -6.87 19.72
N MET A 10 -7.83 -7.31 20.90
CA MET A 10 -7.99 -8.70 21.35
C MET A 10 -9.45 -9.14 21.42
N LYS A 11 -10.35 -8.30 21.93
CA LYS A 11 -11.80 -8.58 21.94
C LYS A 11 -12.34 -8.75 20.52
N SER A 12 -11.87 -7.92 19.57
CA SER A 12 -12.26 -8.03 18.16
C SER A 12 -11.80 -9.35 17.55
N LEU A 13 -10.56 -9.75 17.79
CA LEU A 13 -10.01 -11.03 17.34
C LEU A 13 -10.78 -12.23 17.92
N GLN A 14 -11.14 -12.18 19.20
CA GLN A 14 -11.95 -13.21 19.86
C GLN A 14 -13.37 -13.27 19.31
N LYS A 15 -14.03 -12.12 19.14
CA LYS A 15 -15.38 -12.02 18.56
C LYS A 15 -15.43 -12.65 17.15
N ASN A 16 -14.42 -12.42 16.36
CA ASN A 16 -14.29 -12.97 15.01
C ASN A 16 -13.83 -14.45 15.00
N LYS A 17 -13.56 -15.07 16.14
CA LYS A 17 -13.04 -16.45 16.25
C LYS A 17 -11.82 -16.67 15.36
N THR A 18 -10.89 -15.73 15.38
CA THR A 18 -9.73 -15.66 14.47
C THR A 18 -8.84 -16.90 14.59
N TRP A 19 -8.79 -17.51 15.79
CA TRP A 19 -8.02 -18.75 16.04
C TRP A 19 -8.68 -19.65 17.09
N GLU A 20 -8.20 -20.87 17.17
CA GLU A 20 -8.43 -21.78 18.28
C GLU A 20 -7.10 -22.19 18.93
N LEU A 21 -7.14 -22.53 20.22
CA LEU A 21 -5.95 -22.98 20.95
C LEU A 21 -5.80 -24.50 20.82
N VAL A 22 -4.72 -24.93 20.21
CA VAL A 22 -4.41 -26.34 19.96
C VAL A 22 -2.99 -26.67 20.42
N GLU A 23 -2.68 -27.94 20.56
CA GLU A 23 -1.29 -28.43 20.67
C GLU A 23 -0.61 -28.25 19.30
N CYS A 24 0.66 -27.84 19.30
CA CYS A 24 1.39 -27.71 18.05
C CYS A 24 1.65 -29.09 17.45
N PRO A 25 1.17 -29.38 16.23
CA PRO A 25 1.43 -30.67 15.59
C PRO A 25 2.92 -30.93 15.41
N PRO A 26 3.37 -32.21 15.48
CA PRO A 26 4.76 -32.58 15.24
C PRO A 26 5.24 -32.07 13.87
N GLY A 27 6.42 -31.43 13.84
CA GLY A 27 7.03 -30.93 12.60
C GLY A 27 6.51 -29.59 12.11
N LYS A 28 5.46 -29.01 12.71
CA LYS A 28 5.01 -27.64 12.41
C LYS A 28 5.75 -26.63 13.31
N LYS A 29 6.12 -25.49 12.72
CA LYS A 29 6.76 -24.36 13.41
C LYS A 29 5.80 -23.18 13.45
N PRO A 30 5.40 -22.69 14.64
CA PRO A 30 4.50 -21.55 14.73
C PRO A 30 5.13 -20.26 14.16
N VAL A 31 4.31 -19.47 13.48
CA VAL A 31 4.68 -18.13 13.03
C VAL A 31 4.63 -17.20 14.22
N GLY A 32 5.69 -16.45 14.47
CA GLY A 32 5.70 -15.45 15.53
C GLY A 32 4.67 -14.34 15.29
N CYS A 33 4.30 -13.64 16.36
CA CYS A 33 3.45 -12.45 16.26
C CYS A 33 4.03 -11.27 17.06
N ARG A 34 3.47 -10.09 16.83
CA ARG A 34 3.82 -8.87 17.59
C ARG A 34 2.71 -7.85 17.55
N TRP A 35 2.69 -6.97 18.54
CA TRP A 35 1.84 -5.79 18.55
C TRP A 35 2.50 -4.64 17.79
N ILE A 36 1.70 -3.94 16.98
CA ILE A 36 2.06 -2.65 16.38
C ILE A 36 1.25 -1.58 17.10
N TYR A 37 1.95 -0.51 17.50
CA TYR A 37 1.40 0.62 18.23
C TYR A 37 1.39 1.85 17.33
N THR A 38 0.24 2.53 17.22
CA THR A 38 0.07 3.73 16.39
C THR A 38 -0.74 4.76 17.15
N VAL A 39 -0.25 6.00 17.19
CA VAL A 39 -1.03 7.15 17.68
C VAL A 39 -1.74 7.78 16.50
N LYS A 40 -3.04 7.97 16.62
CA LYS A 40 -3.83 8.73 15.67
C LYS A 40 -4.00 10.16 16.18
N TYR A 41 -3.79 11.12 15.30
CA TYR A 41 -3.88 12.54 15.60
C TYR A 41 -5.07 13.15 14.88
N LYS A 42 -5.71 14.13 15.52
CA LYS A 42 -6.71 15.00 14.89
C LYS A 42 -6.05 16.01 13.97
N VAL A 43 -6.86 16.75 13.22
CA VAL A 43 -6.38 17.81 12.30
C VAL A 43 -5.66 18.92 13.06
N ASP A 44 -6.02 19.20 14.29
CA ASP A 44 -5.42 20.19 15.19
C ASP A 44 -4.08 19.73 15.81
N GLY A 45 -3.61 18.51 15.48
CA GLY A 45 -2.39 17.92 16.03
C GLY A 45 -2.57 17.26 17.41
N SER A 46 -3.74 17.34 18.04
CA SER A 46 -4.02 16.65 19.29
C SER A 46 -4.17 15.14 19.07
N ILE A 47 -3.88 14.34 20.11
CA ILE A 47 -4.05 12.89 20.05
C ILE A 47 -5.54 12.56 19.99
N GLU A 48 -5.95 11.89 18.91
CA GLU A 48 -7.31 11.38 18.76
C GLU A 48 -7.49 10.08 19.57
N ARG A 49 -6.61 9.09 19.30
CA ARG A 49 -6.66 7.78 19.95
C ARG A 49 -5.36 7.00 19.81
N PHE A 50 -5.18 6.05 20.71
CA PHE A 50 -4.16 5.01 20.60
C PHE A 50 -4.75 3.81 19.87
N LYS A 51 -4.11 3.33 18.84
CA LYS A 51 -4.53 2.15 18.05
C LYS A 51 -3.43 1.10 18.13
N THR A 52 -3.82 -0.14 18.41
CA THR A 52 -2.92 -1.30 18.32
C THR A 52 -3.41 -2.25 17.26
N ARG A 53 -2.52 -3.04 16.72
CA ARG A 53 -2.85 -4.16 15.84
C ARG A 53 -1.94 -5.34 16.15
N LEU A 54 -2.53 -6.52 16.33
CA LEU A 54 -1.79 -7.76 16.35
C LEU A 54 -1.44 -8.15 14.91
N VAL A 55 -0.16 -8.43 14.66
CA VAL A 55 0.31 -8.81 13.33
C VAL A 55 1.19 -10.06 13.40
N ALA A 56 1.05 -10.94 12.42
CA ALA A 56 1.93 -12.08 12.25
C ALA A 56 3.30 -11.64 11.70
N LYS A 57 4.35 -12.39 12.03
CA LYS A 57 5.69 -12.23 11.46
C LYS A 57 5.80 -13.03 10.16
N GLY A 58 4.95 -12.73 9.17
CA GLY A 58 4.86 -13.47 7.91
C GLY A 58 6.17 -13.61 7.13
N TYR A 59 7.18 -12.80 7.44
CA TYR A 59 8.53 -12.95 6.87
C TYR A 59 9.25 -14.23 7.34
N THR A 60 8.75 -14.92 8.38
CA THR A 60 9.27 -16.21 8.82
C THR A 60 8.59 -17.39 8.13
N GLN A 61 7.53 -17.16 7.35
CA GLN A 61 6.81 -18.20 6.62
C GLN A 61 7.62 -18.68 5.41
N THR A 62 7.57 -20.00 5.18
CA THR A 62 8.26 -20.69 4.10
C THR A 62 7.28 -21.11 3.02
N TYR A 63 7.61 -20.80 1.76
CA TYR A 63 6.83 -21.23 0.60
C TYR A 63 6.77 -22.76 0.50
N GLY A 64 5.60 -23.28 0.15
CA GLY A 64 5.34 -24.72 0.05
C GLY A 64 5.08 -25.42 1.38
N ILE A 65 5.29 -24.75 2.55
CA ILE A 65 5.04 -25.28 3.90
C ILE A 65 3.94 -24.50 4.60
N ASP A 66 4.09 -23.16 4.66
CA ASP A 66 3.18 -22.27 5.38
C ASP A 66 2.20 -21.56 4.45
N TYR A 67 2.52 -21.47 3.17
CA TYR A 67 1.67 -20.89 2.13
C TYR A 67 2.06 -21.42 0.75
N ILE A 68 1.09 -21.53 -0.13
CA ILE A 68 1.29 -21.96 -1.53
C ILE A 68 1.32 -20.76 -2.44
N GLU A 69 0.52 -19.75 -2.19
CA GLU A 69 0.38 -18.58 -3.06
C GLU A 69 0.24 -17.30 -2.25
N THR A 70 0.90 -16.22 -2.70
CA THR A 70 0.90 -14.92 -2.01
C THR A 70 0.20 -13.83 -2.80
N PHE A 71 0.02 -14.04 -4.11
CA PHE A 71 -0.49 -13.01 -5.00
C PHE A 71 -2.02 -12.95 -4.93
N ALA A 72 -2.52 -11.84 -4.37
CA ALA A 72 -3.85 -11.37 -4.70
C ALA A 72 -3.85 -10.75 -6.09
N SER A 73 -4.98 -10.80 -6.78
CA SER A 73 -5.24 -9.96 -7.96
C SER A 73 -5.37 -8.51 -7.51
N VAL A 74 -4.29 -7.93 -6.99
CA VAL A 74 -4.26 -6.51 -6.61
C VAL A 74 -4.55 -5.70 -7.86
N ALA A 75 -5.52 -4.80 -7.79
CA ALA A 75 -5.83 -3.91 -8.90
C ALA A 75 -4.54 -3.17 -9.31
N LYS A 76 -4.01 -3.53 -10.48
CA LYS A 76 -2.81 -2.88 -11.02
C LYS A 76 -3.11 -1.40 -11.19
N ILE A 77 -2.18 -0.53 -10.88
CA ILE A 77 -2.37 0.94 -10.95
C ILE A 77 -2.87 1.38 -12.34
N ASN A 78 -2.48 0.67 -13.40
CA ASN A 78 -2.97 0.95 -14.74
C ASN A 78 -4.48 0.67 -14.88
N ILE A 79 -4.99 -0.39 -14.26
CA ILE A 79 -6.44 -0.67 -14.22
C ILE A 79 -7.17 0.44 -13.45
N VAL A 80 -6.62 0.87 -12.32
CA VAL A 80 -7.17 1.99 -11.54
C VAL A 80 -7.21 3.28 -12.37
N ARG A 81 -6.15 3.57 -13.15
CA ARG A 81 -6.11 4.74 -14.04
C ARG A 81 -7.15 4.67 -15.15
N VAL A 82 -7.30 3.52 -15.82
CA VAL A 82 -8.33 3.31 -16.84
C VAL A 82 -9.72 3.51 -16.25
N LEU A 83 -9.97 2.93 -15.07
CA LEU A 83 -11.24 3.09 -14.38
C LEU A 83 -11.53 4.56 -14.02
N LEU A 84 -10.55 5.29 -13.48
CA LEU A 84 -10.68 6.70 -13.15
C LEU A 84 -10.91 7.56 -14.40
N SER A 85 -10.30 7.22 -15.53
CA SER A 85 -10.57 7.86 -16.82
C SER A 85 -12.00 7.64 -17.27
N LEU A 86 -12.52 6.41 -17.19
CA LEU A 86 -13.92 6.10 -17.50
C LEU A 86 -14.88 6.85 -16.57
N VAL A 87 -14.59 6.82 -15.26
CA VAL A 87 -15.36 7.53 -14.23
C VAL A 87 -15.41 9.05 -14.49
N ALA A 88 -14.29 9.65 -14.94
CA ALA A 88 -14.23 11.06 -15.28
C ALA A 88 -15.08 11.38 -16.50
N ASN A 89 -15.03 10.54 -17.55
CA ASN A 89 -15.74 10.76 -18.81
C ASN A 89 -17.25 10.46 -18.69
N LEU A 90 -17.62 9.41 -17.96
CA LEU A 90 -19.00 8.94 -17.83
C LEU A 90 -19.73 9.55 -16.62
N ASP A 91 -19.04 10.40 -15.89
CA ASP A 91 -19.55 11.09 -14.69
C ASP A 91 -20.08 10.14 -13.60
N TRP A 92 -19.50 8.94 -13.50
CA TRP A 92 -19.87 7.97 -12.48
C TRP A 92 -19.45 8.42 -11.09
N PRO A 93 -20.23 8.17 -10.05
CA PRO A 93 -19.81 8.45 -8.68
C PRO A 93 -18.69 7.50 -8.25
N LEU A 94 -17.83 8.00 -7.38
CA LEU A 94 -16.82 7.23 -6.65
C LEU A 94 -17.16 7.30 -5.17
N GLN A 95 -17.58 6.17 -4.60
CA GLN A 95 -17.95 6.06 -3.19
C GLN A 95 -16.89 5.27 -2.44
N GLN A 96 -16.39 5.80 -1.35
CA GLN A 96 -15.35 5.15 -0.53
C GLN A 96 -15.94 4.57 0.75
N PHE A 97 -15.50 3.36 1.08
CA PHE A 97 -15.84 2.66 2.32
C PHE A 97 -14.58 2.19 3.02
N ASP A 98 -14.60 2.23 4.36
CA ASP A 98 -13.57 1.63 5.23
C ASP A 98 -14.16 0.37 5.85
N VAL A 99 -13.51 -0.76 5.65
CA VAL A 99 -13.93 -2.06 6.19
C VAL A 99 -13.14 -2.36 7.44
N LYS A 100 -13.84 -2.46 8.55
CA LYS A 100 -13.20 -2.76 9.82
C LYS A 100 -12.70 -4.19 9.84
N ASN A 101 -11.40 -4.36 10.10
CA ASN A 101 -10.76 -5.67 10.22
C ASN A 101 -10.95 -6.58 8.98
N ALA A 102 -10.82 -6.03 7.78
CA ALA A 102 -11.06 -6.69 6.50
C ALA A 102 -10.46 -8.12 6.44
N PHE A 103 -9.21 -8.29 6.86
CA PHE A 103 -8.56 -9.61 6.84
C PHE A 103 -9.13 -10.63 7.82
N LEU A 104 -9.90 -10.21 8.83
CA LEU A 104 -10.49 -11.12 9.81
C LEU A 104 -11.80 -11.77 9.32
N HIS A 105 -12.26 -11.43 8.13
CA HIS A 105 -13.48 -11.98 7.57
C HIS A 105 -13.26 -13.23 6.73
N ASP A 106 -12.03 -13.43 6.23
CA ASP A 106 -11.71 -14.55 5.36
C ASP A 106 -11.13 -15.75 6.09
N GLU A 107 -11.64 -16.93 5.75
CA GLU A 107 -11.10 -18.20 6.21
C GLU A 107 -9.79 -18.52 5.49
N LEU A 108 -8.83 -19.03 6.24
CA LEU A 108 -7.58 -19.51 5.65
C LEU A 108 -7.81 -20.92 5.10
N SER A 109 -7.41 -21.14 3.86
CA SER A 109 -7.38 -22.49 3.26
C SER A 109 -6.23 -23.33 3.77
N GLU A 110 -5.11 -22.68 4.13
CA GLU A 110 -3.92 -23.34 4.66
C GLU A 110 -3.93 -23.43 6.18
N GLU A 111 -3.35 -24.48 6.73
CA GLU A 111 -3.15 -24.62 8.16
C GLU A 111 -1.97 -23.77 8.65
N VAL A 112 -2.27 -22.66 9.30
CA VAL A 112 -1.27 -21.75 9.88
C VAL A 112 -1.35 -21.80 11.41
N TYR A 113 -0.20 -22.03 12.04
CA TYR A 113 -0.04 -22.00 13.49
C TYR A 113 0.74 -20.76 13.88
N MET A 114 0.32 -20.08 14.94
CA MET A 114 0.93 -18.84 15.42
C MET A 114 1.22 -18.93 16.92
N ASP A 115 2.31 -18.31 17.35
CA ASP A 115 2.63 -18.17 18.77
C ASP A 115 1.53 -17.43 19.53
N LEU A 116 1.37 -17.73 20.82
CA LEU A 116 0.44 -17.02 21.68
C LEU A 116 0.79 -15.53 21.73
N PRO A 117 -0.16 -14.62 21.45
CA PRO A 117 0.07 -13.21 21.58
C PRO A 117 0.36 -12.78 23.03
N LEU A 118 1.30 -11.85 23.21
CA LEU A 118 1.55 -11.25 24.51
C LEU A 118 0.26 -10.58 25.03
N GLY A 119 -0.12 -10.91 26.27
CA GLY A 119 -1.34 -10.40 26.89
C GLY A 119 -2.58 -11.28 26.65
N CYS A 120 -2.45 -12.39 25.94
CA CYS A 120 -3.51 -13.39 25.89
C CYS A 120 -3.69 -14.02 27.28
N MET A 121 -4.88 -13.87 27.85
CA MET A 121 -5.23 -14.44 29.17
C MET A 121 -5.48 -15.94 29.00
N VAL A 122 -4.45 -16.74 29.16
CA VAL A 122 -4.51 -18.20 29.13
C VAL A 122 -4.12 -18.78 30.48
N SER A 123 -4.71 -19.91 30.88
CA SER A 123 -4.31 -20.62 32.08
C SER A 123 -2.90 -21.21 31.91
N GLU A 124 -2.20 -21.47 33.03
CA GLU A 124 -0.85 -22.05 33.01
C GLU A 124 -0.75 -23.33 32.17
N LYS A 125 -1.81 -24.16 32.18
CA LYS A 125 -1.91 -25.35 31.35
C LYS A 125 -2.02 -25.11 29.84
N GLN A 126 -2.32 -23.86 29.43
CA GLN A 126 -2.48 -23.46 28.02
C GLN A 126 -1.26 -22.71 27.48
N CYS A 127 -0.26 -22.41 28.30
CA CYS A 127 0.95 -21.71 27.87
C CYS A 127 1.80 -22.51 26.86
N GLN A 128 1.61 -23.81 26.75
CA GLN A 128 2.27 -24.69 25.77
C GLN A 128 1.50 -24.83 24.45
N LYS A 129 0.30 -24.24 24.36
CA LYS A 129 -0.53 -24.30 23.16
C LYS A 129 -0.17 -23.18 22.17
N VAL A 130 -0.56 -23.41 20.93
CA VAL A 130 -0.41 -22.43 19.83
C VAL A 130 -1.79 -22.01 19.31
N CYS A 131 -1.86 -20.87 18.63
CA CYS A 131 -3.04 -20.43 17.94
C CYS A 131 -3.11 -21.08 16.54
N LYS A 132 -4.02 -22.02 16.29
CA LYS A 132 -4.37 -22.44 14.92
C LYS A 132 -5.26 -21.37 14.34
N LEU A 133 -4.77 -20.64 13.34
CA LEU A 133 -5.52 -19.56 12.68
C LEU A 133 -6.63 -20.16 11.83
N LYS A 134 -7.86 -19.70 12.06
CA LYS A 134 -9.04 -20.00 11.24
C LYS A 134 -9.28 -18.91 10.19
N LYS A 135 -8.89 -17.69 10.53
CA LYS A 135 -9.04 -16.52 9.69
C LYS A 135 -7.71 -15.84 9.45
N SER A 136 -7.65 -15.10 8.36
CA SER A 136 -6.48 -14.35 7.99
C SER A 136 -6.12 -13.29 9.05
N LEU A 137 -4.83 -13.03 9.22
CA LEU A 137 -4.30 -12.02 10.13
C LEU A 137 -3.36 -11.08 9.37
N TYR A 138 -3.30 -9.82 9.77
CA TYR A 138 -2.41 -8.84 9.16
C TYR A 138 -0.97 -9.34 9.04
N ARG A 139 -0.35 -9.13 7.86
CA ARG A 139 1.03 -9.50 7.50
C ARG A 139 1.32 -10.99 7.32
N LEU A 140 0.36 -11.86 7.30
CA LEU A 140 0.56 -13.18 6.70
C LEU A 140 0.78 -13.02 5.18
N LYS A 141 1.55 -13.91 4.58
CA LYS A 141 1.86 -13.88 3.15
C LYS A 141 0.61 -14.02 2.28
N GLN A 142 -0.34 -14.87 2.67
CA GLN A 142 -1.58 -15.17 1.96
C GLN A 142 -2.76 -14.23 2.26
N SER A 143 -2.65 -13.32 3.24
CA SER A 143 -3.79 -12.50 3.71
C SER A 143 -4.42 -11.64 2.62
N SER A 144 -3.64 -11.11 1.70
CA SER A 144 -4.16 -10.29 0.61
C SER A 144 -4.95 -11.10 -0.41
N ARG A 145 -4.60 -12.39 -0.62
CA ARG A 145 -5.31 -13.27 -1.55
C ARG A 145 -6.69 -13.65 -1.03
N ALA A 146 -6.79 -14.10 0.21
CA ALA A 146 -8.03 -14.54 0.83
C ALA A 146 -9.13 -13.48 0.72
N TRP A 147 -8.77 -12.20 0.87
CA TRP A 147 -9.68 -11.07 0.73
C TRP A 147 -10.20 -10.86 -0.71
N PHE A 148 -9.38 -11.11 -1.73
CA PHE A 148 -9.70 -10.82 -3.14
C PHE A 148 -10.62 -11.83 -3.82
N GLU A 149 -10.68 -13.06 -3.37
CA GLU A 149 -11.46 -14.13 -4.03
C GLU A 149 -12.99 -13.88 -4.02
N ARG A 150 -13.48 -12.93 -3.19
CA ARG A 150 -14.92 -12.65 -3.02
C ARG A 150 -15.46 -11.41 -3.72
N ILE A 151 -14.63 -10.55 -4.34
CA ILE A 151 -15.09 -9.23 -4.83
C ILE A 151 -14.53 -8.92 -6.21
N THR A 152 -15.32 -9.18 -7.25
CA THR A 152 -14.96 -9.00 -8.67
C THR A 152 -15.25 -7.60 -9.25
N THR A 153 -15.99 -6.74 -8.57
CA THR A 153 -16.52 -5.48 -9.15
C THR A 153 -16.03 -4.21 -8.45
N LEU A 154 -15.12 -4.31 -7.49
CA LEU A 154 -14.68 -3.22 -6.61
C LEU A 154 -13.18 -3.00 -6.70
N ILE A 155 -12.73 -1.75 -6.56
CA ILE A 155 -11.34 -1.47 -6.21
C ILE A 155 -11.22 -1.71 -4.69
N VAL A 156 -10.58 -2.79 -4.32
CA VAL A 156 -10.32 -3.13 -2.92
C VAL A 156 -8.82 -3.07 -2.65
N TYR A 157 -8.45 -2.40 -1.60
CA TYR A 157 -7.09 -2.43 -1.10
C TYR A 157 -7.09 -2.44 0.42
N VAL A 158 -6.86 -3.61 0.98
CA VAL A 158 -6.83 -3.85 2.44
C VAL A 158 -8.17 -3.44 3.08
N ASP A 159 -8.20 -2.38 3.86
CA ASP A 159 -9.39 -1.88 4.57
C ASP A 159 -10.20 -0.89 3.71
N ASP A 160 -9.64 -0.37 2.63
CA ASP A 160 -10.25 0.64 1.77
C ASP A 160 -10.94 0.01 0.55
N MET A 161 -12.20 0.36 0.34
CA MET A 161 -13.01 -0.05 -0.82
C MET A 161 -13.51 1.17 -1.57
N VAL A 162 -13.49 1.10 -2.91
CA VAL A 162 -14.09 2.12 -3.77
C VAL A 162 -15.11 1.45 -4.68
N VAL A 163 -16.36 1.90 -4.60
CA VAL A 163 -17.48 1.46 -5.44
C VAL A 163 -17.75 2.52 -6.49
N THR A 164 -17.89 2.09 -7.72
CA THR A 164 -18.30 2.94 -8.86
C THR A 164 -19.23 2.18 -9.80
N GLY A 165 -19.86 2.88 -10.72
CA GLY A 165 -20.75 2.30 -11.72
C GLY A 165 -21.88 3.26 -12.11
N ASN A 166 -22.60 2.93 -13.17
CA ASN A 166 -23.70 3.73 -13.72
C ASN A 166 -25.08 3.39 -13.13
N ASP A 167 -25.24 2.19 -12.53
CA ASP A 167 -26.51 1.75 -11.96
C ASP A 167 -26.57 2.07 -10.45
N PRO A 168 -27.46 3.01 -10.02
CA PRO A 168 -27.62 3.36 -8.61
C PRO A 168 -28.21 2.22 -7.76
N GLU A 169 -29.10 1.40 -8.36
CA GLU A 169 -29.77 0.32 -7.65
C GLU A 169 -28.80 -0.84 -7.39
N GLU A 170 -28.02 -1.20 -8.42
CA GLU A 170 -26.98 -2.23 -8.29
C GLU A 170 -25.91 -1.82 -7.28
N ARG A 171 -25.43 -0.55 -7.33
CA ARG A 171 -24.50 -0.04 -6.33
C ARG A 171 -25.07 -0.10 -4.91
N LYS A 172 -26.35 0.25 -4.73
CA LYS A 172 -27.01 0.20 -3.43
C LYS A 172 -27.22 -1.24 -2.96
N ALA A 173 -27.58 -2.14 -3.85
CA ALA A 173 -27.71 -3.58 -3.57
C ALA A 173 -26.37 -4.16 -3.11
N LEU A 174 -25.28 -3.84 -3.81
CA LEU A 174 -23.93 -4.24 -3.45
C LEU A 174 -23.49 -3.66 -2.09
N GLN A 175 -23.75 -2.37 -1.86
CA GLN A 175 -23.47 -1.72 -0.57
C GLN A 175 -24.26 -2.39 0.57
N ASN A 176 -25.52 -2.70 0.37
CA ASN A 176 -26.33 -3.39 1.37
C ASN A 176 -25.84 -4.82 1.63
N TYR A 177 -25.45 -5.54 0.58
CA TYR A 177 -24.85 -6.87 0.71
C TYR A 177 -23.56 -6.81 1.54
N LEU A 178 -22.64 -5.95 1.16
CA LEU A 178 -21.37 -5.78 1.85
C LEU A 178 -21.54 -5.32 3.31
N SER A 179 -22.52 -4.44 3.59
CA SER A 179 -22.81 -3.97 4.95
C SER A 179 -23.41 -5.05 5.85
N ARG A 180 -23.98 -6.10 5.30
CA ARG A 180 -24.46 -7.27 6.06
C ARG A 180 -23.33 -8.22 6.42
N GLU A 181 -22.39 -8.40 5.49
CA GLU A 181 -21.26 -9.30 5.67
C GLU A 181 -20.10 -8.65 6.45
N PHE A 182 -19.94 -7.33 6.32
CA PHE A 182 -18.80 -6.60 6.88
C PHE A 182 -19.25 -5.40 7.69
N GLU A 183 -18.54 -5.12 8.79
CA GLU A 183 -18.70 -3.86 9.51
C GLU A 183 -18.02 -2.74 8.71
N MET A 184 -18.80 -2.02 7.90
CA MET A 184 -18.32 -0.97 7.00
C MET A 184 -18.68 0.42 7.50
N LYS A 185 -17.82 1.38 7.20
CA LYS A 185 -18.07 2.80 7.37
C LYS A 185 -18.09 3.47 6.00
N ASP A 186 -19.18 4.14 5.67
CA ASP A 186 -19.27 5.01 4.52
C ASP A 186 -18.45 6.28 4.77
N LEU A 187 -17.46 6.53 3.90
CA LEU A 187 -16.59 7.70 3.95
C LEU A 187 -17.06 8.80 2.98
N GLY A 188 -18.13 8.54 2.22
CA GLY A 188 -18.65 9.45 1.21
C GLY A 188 -17.85 9.43 -0.09
N PRO A 189 -17.88 10.52 -0.87
CA PRO A 189 -17.14 10.61 -2.14
C PRO A 189 -15.65 10.42 -1.92
N LEU A 190 -15.02 9.70 -2.84
CA LEU A 190 -13.57 9.42 -2.80
C LEU A 190 -12.75 10.71 -2.79
N LYS A 191 -11.96 10.92 -1.73
CA LYS A 191 -11.05 12.07 -1.58
C LYS A 191 -9.60 11.67 -1.40
N TYR A 192 -9.35 10.50 -0.84
CA TYR A 192 -8.02 10.03 -0.52
C TYR A 192 -7.97 8.51 -0.56
N PHE A 193 -7.12 7.96 -1.41
CA PHE A 193 -6.98 6.51 -1.57
C PHE A 193 -5.53 6.15 -1.82
N LEU A 194 -4.99 5.25 -1.03
CA LEU A 194 -3.59 4.77 -1.17
C LEU A 194 -2.55 5.91 -1.22
N GLY A 195 -2.66 6.92 -0.37
CA GLY A 195 -1.71 8.04 -0.40
C GLY A 195 -1.90 8.99 -1.59
N ILE A 196 -2.93 8.78 -2.40
CA ILE A 196 -3.30 9.62 -3.54
C ILE A 196 -4.50 10.48 -3.15
N GLU A 197 -4.36 11.78 -3.31
CA GLU A 197 -5.43 12.76 -3.16
C GLU A 197 -6.24 12.79 -4.45
N VAL A 198 -7.57 12.69 -4.34
CA VAL A 198 -8.49 12.69 -5.47
C VAL A 198 -9.39 13.90 -5.37
N SER A 199 -9.34 14.75 -6.38
CA SER A 199 -10.21 15.94 -6.50
C SER A 199 -11.03 15.84 -7.78
N ARG A 200 -12.34 16.06 -7.67
CA ARG A 200 -13.27 16.08 -8.80
C ARG A 200 -13.71 17.49 -9.11
N SER A 201 -13.75 17.85 -10.38
CA SER A 201 -14.23 19.12 -10.90
C SER A 201 -15.08 18.90 -12.15
N SER A 202 -15.61 19.99 -12.73
CA SER A 202 -16.27 19.97 -14.05
C SER A 202 -15.33 19.55 -15.18
N GLU A 203 -14.03 19.75 -15.01
CA GLU A 203 -13.01 19.39 -16.00
C GLU A 203 -12.58 17.91 -15.96
N GLY A 204 -12.90 17.22 -14.87
CA GLY A 204 -12.52 15.82 -14.69
C GLY A 204 -12.06 15.48 -13.27
N ILE A 205 -11.19 14.46 -13.19
CA ILE A 205 -10.62 13.95 -11.92
C ILE A 205 -9.14 14.25 -11.89
N PHE A 206 -8.70 14.97 -10.86
CA PHE A 206 -7.30 15.28 -10.62
C PHE A 206 -6.74 14.41 -9.49
N LEU A 207 -5.62 13.73 -9.77
CA LEU A 207 -4.88 12.90 -8.82
C LEU A 207 -3.57 13.58 -8.44
N SER A 208 -3.31 13.72 -7.15
CA SER A 208 -2.04 14.20 -6.63
C SER A 208 -1.57 13.38 -5.43
N GLN A 209 -0.30 13.52 -5.08
CA GLN A 209 0.31 12.98 -3.87
C GLN A 209 1.03 14.09 -3.11
N ARG A 210 0.37 15.25 -2.96
CA ARG A 210 0.98 16.43 -2.37
C ARG A 210 1.47 16.17 -0.95
N LYS A 211 0.62 15.61 -0.11
CA LYS A 211 0.99 15.28 1.28
C LYS A 211 2.16 14.31 1.32
N TYR A 212 2.10 13.24 0.54
CA TYR A 212 3.17 12.25 0.45
C TYR A 212 4.51 12.86 0.02
N ALA A 213 4.48 13.75 -0.98
CA ALA A 213 5.67 14.48 -1.45
C ALA A 213 6.24 15.39 -0.36
N LEU A 214 5.39 16.13 0.37
CA LEU A 214 5.81 17.01 1.46
C LEU A 214 6.42 16.22 2.62
N ASP A 215 5.81 15.10 3.03
CA ASP A 215 6.31 14.21 4.07
C ASP A 215 7.69 13.66 3.69
N LEU A 216 7.88 13.26 2.40
CA LEU A 216 9.16 12.78 1.90
C LEU A 216 10.24 13.88 1.90
N LEU A 217 9.91 15.09 1.50
CA LEU A 217 10.83 16.24 1.53
C LEU A 217 11.23 16.62 2.94
N GLN A 218 10.31 16.56 3.89
CA GLN A 218 10.58 16.84 5.31
C GLN A 218 11.49 15.78 5.92
N GLU A 219 11.20 14.49 5.71
CA GLU A 219 12.00 13.37 6.23
C GLU A 219 13.43 13.36 5.69
N THR A 220 13.61 13.78 4.44
CA THR A 220 14.94 13.82 3.82
C THR A 220 15.73 15.09 4.12
N GLY A 221 15.15 16.05 4.83
CA GLY A 221 15.79 17.32 5.17
C GLY A 221 16.00 18.27 3.99
N VAL A 222 15.37 18.00 2.84
CA VAL A 222 15.56 18.79 1.60
C VAL A 222 14.78 20.11 1.62
N SER A 223 13.94 20.33 2.63
CA SER A 223 13.10 21.55 2.72
C SER A 223 13.88 22.86 2.65
N GLY A 224 15.12 22.91 3.20
CA GLY A 224 16.01 24.06 3.15
C GLY A 224 16.94 24.15 1.92
N CYS A 225 17.01 23.10 1.08
CA CYS A 225 17.94 23.04 -0.05
C CYS A 225 17.51 23.94 -1.21
N GLN A 226 18.50 24.34 -2.03
CA GLN A 226 18.25 25.10 -3.27
C GLN A 226 17.41 24.28 -4.25
N LEU A 227 16.47 24.95 -4.92
CA LEU A 227 15.62 24.39 -5.98
C LEU A 227 16.45 24.05 -7.23
N VAL A 228 16.00 23.04 -7.98
CA VAL A 228 16.56 22.70 -9.28
C VAL A 228 15.44 22.54 -10.32
N ASN A 229 15.71 22.90 -11.57
CA ASN A 229 14.69 22.95 -12.62
C ASN A 229 14.53 21.64 -13.39
N SER A 230 15.44 20.68 -13.22
CA SER A 230 15.37 19.36 -13.87
C SER A 230 15.67 18.22 -12.89
N PRO A 231 14.97 17.08 -13.00
CA PRO A 231 15.19 15.95 -12.11
C PRO A 231 16.52 15.22 -12.35
N ILE A 232 17.11 15.40 -13.54
CA ILE A 232 18.42 14.85 -13.91
C ILE A 232 19.23 15.92 -14.64
N GLU A 233 20.54 15.87 -14.56
CA GLU A 233 21.44 16.76 -15.30
C GLU A 233 21.55 16.30 -16.74
N LYS A 234 21.60 17.27 -17.65
CA LYS A 234 21.80 16.98 -19.06
C LYS A 234 23.19 16.36 -19.26
N GLY A 235 23.22 15.18 -19.88
CA GLY A 235 24.48 14.48 -20.18
C GLY A 235 25.08 13.71 -18.99
N LEU A 236 24.42 13.68 -17.82
CA LEU A 236 24.85 12.85 -16.69
C LEU A 236 24.79 11.38 -17.09
N LYS A 237 25.93 10.70 -17.04
CA LYS A 237 26.04 9.25 -17.19
C LYS A 237 26.42 8.69 -15.83
N LEU A 238 25.49 7.99 -15.19
CA LEU A 238 25.77 7.23 -13.97
C LEU A 238 26.40 5.89 -14.36
N CYS A 239 27.39 5.46 -13.59
CA CYS A 239 28.05 4.15 -13.74
C CYS A 239 28.56 3.67 -12.37
N VAL A 240 28.90 2.40 -12.26
CA VAL A 240 29.56 1.86 -11.08
C VAL A 240 31.09 2.07 -11.27
N GLU A 241 31.68 2.93 -10.46
CA GLU A 241 33.12 3.17 -10.50
C GLU A 241 33.86 2.17 -9.59
N PRO A 242 35.05 1.66 -9.98
CA PRO A 242 35.80 0.69 -9.18
C PRO A 242 36.13 1.16 -7.76
N ASN A 243 36.33 2.47 -7.58
CA ASN A 243 36.71 3.09 -6.30
C ASN A 243 35.63 4.07 -5.81
N GLN A 244 34.35 3.83 -6.15
CA GLN A 244 33.26 4.74 -5.74
C GLN A 244 33.13 4.81 -4.22
N VAL A 245 32.85 6.01 -3.71
CA VAL A 245 32.51 6.21 -2.30
C VAL A 245 31.17 5.54 -2.03
N SER A 246 31.18 4.56 -1.13
CA SER A 246 29.97 3.81 -0.75
C SER A 246 28.99 4.72 -0.02
N THR A 247 27.70 4.49 -0.23
CA THR A 247 26.62 5.16 0.48
C THR A 247 25.75 4.14 1.25
N ASP A 248 24.87 4.62 2.13
CA ASP A 248 23.91 3.76 2.82
C ASP A 248 22.92 3.12 1.81
N LYS A 249 23.18 1.87 1.48
CA LYS A 249 22.37 1.06 0.55
C LYS A 249 20.91 0.97 1.00
N GLY A 250 20.64 0.78 2.29
CA GLY A 250 19.28 0.66 2.81
C GLY A 250 18.50 1.96 2.67
N ARG A 251 19.16 3.10 2.94
CA ARG A 251 18.58 4.43 2.72
C ARG A 251 18.32 4.67 1.24
N TYR A 252 19.28 4.33 0.37
CA TYR A 252 19.16 4.47 -1.07
C TYR A 252 17.94 3.71 -1.59
N GLN A 253 17.85 2.41 -1.32
CA GLN A 253 16.75 1.53 -1.75
C GLN A 253 15.38 2.03 -1.26
N ARG A 254 15.30 2.49 0.00
CA ARG A 254 14.09 3.05 0.56
C ARG A 254 13.64 4.32 -0.17
N LEU A 255 14.57 5.23 -0.49
CA LEU A 255 14.27 6.46 -1.20
C LEU A 255 13.83 6.18 -2.64
N VAL A 256 14.51 5.30 -3.37
CA VAL A 256 14.10 4.87 -4.72
C VAL A 256 12.69 4.29 -4.68
N GLY A 257 12.40 3.36 -3.77
CA GLY A 257 11.06 2.76 -3.65
C GLY A 257 9.97 3.81 -3.38
N ARG A 258 10.24 4.79 -2.52
CA ARG A 258 9.29 5.89 -2.24
C ARG A 258 9.09 6.82 -3.43
N LEU A 259 10.13 7.11 -4.17
CA LEU A 259 10.06 7.92 -5.38
C LEU A 259 9.34 7.18 -6.52
N MET A 260 9.56 5.87 -6.67
CA MET A 260 8.81 5.03 -7.61
C MET A 260 7.31 5.06 -7.32
N TYR A 261 6.92 5.03 -6.05
CA TYR A 261 5.51 5.20 -5.67
C TYR A 261 4.96 6.58 -6.05
N LEU A 262 5.76 7.65 -5.90
CA LEU A 262 5.38 9.00 -6.29
C LEU A 262 5.24 9.15 -7.82
N ALA A 263 5.98 8.37 -8.62
CA ALA A 263 5.89 8.38 -10.07
C ALA A 263 4.49 8.02 -10.60
N HIS A 264 3.66 7.36 -9.79
CA HIS A 264 2.27 7.07 -10.18
C HIS A 264 1.43 8.31 -10.46
N THR A 265 1.73 9.44 -9.83
CA THR A 265 1.10 10.74 -10.10
C THR A 265 2.06 11.72 -10.78
N ARG A 266 3.31 11.31 -11.03
CA ARG A 266 4.39 12.13 -11.56
C ARG A 266 5.18 11.44 -12.67
N PRO A 267 4.56 11.14 -13.81
CA PRO A 267 5.20 10.35 -14.87
C PRO A 267 6.49 10.98 -15.41
N TYR A 268 6.63 12.30 -15.31
CA TYR A 268 7.81 13.02 -15.77
C TYR A 268 9.11 12.75 -14.98
N ILE A 269 9.04 12.08 -13.80
CA ILE A 269 10.24 11.60 -13.10
C ILE A 269 10.55 10.13 -13.40
N ALA A 270 9.71 9.42 -14.15
CA ALA A 270 9.84 7.98 -14.37
C ALA A 270 11.17 7.62 -15.04
N TYR A 271 11.58 8.37 -16.06
CA TYR A 271 12.87 8.16 -16.72
C TYR A 271 14.04 8.27 -15.73
N THR A 272 14.09 9.34 -14.93
CA THR A 272 15.18 9.50 -13.96
C THR A 272 15.16 8.40 -12.90
N LEU A 273 14.00 7.91 -12.53
CA LEU A 273 13.84 6.80 -11.58
C LEU A 273 14.30 5.48 -12.19
N SER A 274 14.04 5.23 -13.48
CA SER A 274 14.54 4.03 -14.14
C SER A 274 16.07 4.02 -14.13
N VAL A 275 16.72 5.16 -14.37
CA VAL A 275 18.18 5.29 -14.32
C VAL A 275 18.72 5.01 -12.92
N VAL A 276 18.22 5.69 -11.86
CA VAL A 276 18.76 5.50 -10.51
C VAL A 276 18.41 4.12 -9.93
N SER A 277 17.32 3.49 -10.34
CA SER A 277 16.93 2.17 -9.86
C SER A 277 17.91 1.04 -10.26
N GLN A 278 18.67 1.21 -11.35
CA GLN A 278 19.68 0.25 -11.79
C GLN A 278 20.79 0.05 -10.75
N TYR A 279 21.06 1.06 -9.93
CA TYR A 279 22.17 1.05 -8.96
C TYR A 279 21.75 0.63 -7.55
N MET A 280 20.57 0.01 -7.36
CA MET A 280 20.08 -0.40 -6.03
C MET A 280 20.94 -1.46 -5.35
N HIS A 281 21.71 -2.25 -6.10
CA HIS A 281 22.56 -3.31 -5.56
C HIS A 281 23.87 -2.77 -5.00
N ASN A 282 24.46 -1.77 -5.66
CA ASN A 282 25.76 -1.19 -5.30
C ASN A 282 25.74 0.34 -5.49
N PRO A 283 24.99 1.10 -4.67
CA PRO A 283 24.91 2.54 -4.84
C PRO A 283 26.16 3.25 -4.29
N GLY A 284 26.70 4.17 -5.10
CA GLY A 284 27.74 5.12 -4.68
C GLY A 284 27.16 6.50 -4.36
N GLU A 285 28.03 7.42 -3.92
CA GLU A 285 27.66 8.80 -3.57
C GLU A 285 27.04 9.55 -4.75
N GLN A 286 27.55 9.37 -5.97
CA GLN A 286 27.00 9.98 -7.18
C GLN A 286 25.53 9.57 -7.43
N HIS A 287 25.18 8.30 -7.14
CA HIS A 287 23.81 7.80 -7.28
C HIS A 287 22.88 8.41 -6.22
N MET A 288 23.37 8.57 -4.98
CA MET A 288 22.62 9.26 -3.92
C MET A 288 22.41 10.74 -4.26
N ASN A 289 23.42 11.42 -4.83
CA ASN A 289 23.31 12.80 -5.26
C ASN A 289 22.25 12.97 -6.37
N ALA A 290 22.13 12.00 -7.28
CA ALA A 290 21.07 11.99 -8.27
C ALA A 290 19.67 11.88 -7.62
N ILE A 291 19.47 11.04 -6.60
CA ILE A 291 18.23 10.98 -5.82
C ILE A 291 17.95 12.31 -5.13
N MET A 292 18.95 12.91 -4.48
CA MET A 292 18.78 14.21 -3.81
C MET A 292 18.41 15.31 -4.79
N ARG A 293 18.87 15.22 -6.04
CA ARG A 293 18.45 16.13 -7.11
C ARG A 293 16.97 15.95 -7.48
N ILE A 294 16.49 14.71 -7.61
CA ILE A 294 15.06 14.44 -7.83
C ILE A 294 14.22 15.07 -6.71
N LEU A 295 14.61 14.90 -5.46
CA LEU A 295 13.92 15.49 -4.31
C LEU A 295 13.89 17.02 -4.38
N ARG A 296 15.01 17.67 -4.69
CA ARG A 296 15.06 19.14 -4.88
C ARG A 296 14.19 19.63 -6.04
N TYR A 297 14.08 18.82 -7.12
CA TYR A 297 13.18 19.11 -8.22
C TYR A 297 11.71 19.00 -7.80
N LEU A 298 11.34 17.98 -7.04
CA LEU A 298 9.97 17.78 -6.55
C LEU A 298 9.50 18.92 -5.63
N LYS A 299 10.42 19.57 -4.93
CA LYS A 299 10.14 20.72 -4.07
C LYS A 299 9.57 21.93 -4.85
N ASN A 300 9.86 22.09 -6.14
CA ASN A 300 9.34 23.19 -6.97
C ASN A 300 7.82 23.18 -7.05
N ALA A 301 7.20 22.00 -7.07
CA ALA A 301 5.76 21.87 -7.20
C ALA A 301 5.26 20.58 -6.54
N PRO A 302 5.20 20.53 -5.20
CA PRO A 302 4.79 19.32 -4.46
C PRO A 302 3.34 18.91 -4.73
N GLY A 303 2.49 19.78 -5.24
CA GLY A 303 1.09 19.51 -5.59
C GLY A 303 0.84 19.11 -7.06
N LYS A 304 1.85 18.98 -7.92
CA LYS A 304 1.63 18.49 -9.29
C LYS A 304 0.99 17.10 -9.27
N GLY A 305 0.23 16.77 -10.32
CA GLY A 305 -0.49 15.51 -10.44
C GLY A 305 -0.88 15.21 -11.88
N ILE A 306 -1.85 14.32 -12.05
CA ILE A 306 -2.44 13.91 -13.33
C ILE A 306 -3.90 14.33 -13.34
N LEU A 307 -4.33 14.98 -14.41
CA LEU A 307 -5.73 15.25 -14.69
C LEU A 307 -6.24 14.22 -15.68
N PHE A 308 -7.26 13.47 -15.27
CA PHE A 308 -8.13 12.71 -16.17
C PHE A 308 -9.24 13.64 -16.63
N ALA A 309 -8.98 14.30 -17.74
CA ALA A 309 -9.91 15.27 -18.28
C ALA A 309 -11.19 14.60 -18.78
N LYS A 310 -12.32 15.26 -18.58
CA LYS A 310 -13.60 14.87 -19.17
C LYS A 310 -13.55 15.22 -20.66
N ASN A 311 -13.38 14.22 -21.50
CA ASN A 311 -13.33 14.41 -22.93
C ASN A 311 -14.60 13.84 -23.57
N VAL A 312 -15.46 14.68 -24.11
CA VAL A 312 -16.75 14.29 -24.66
C VAL A 312 -16.60 13.59 -26.03
N ASP A 313 -15.48 13.85 -26.74
CA ASP A 313 -15.32 13.48 -28.14
C ASP A 313 -14.52 12.19 -28.38
N HIS A 314 -13.77 11.70 -27.38
CA HIS A 314 -12.94 10.51 -27.52
C HIS A 314 -13.12 9.54 -26.34
N GLN A 315 -13.84 8.46 -26.59
CA GLN A 315 -14.04 7.34 -25.66
C GLN A 315 -13.21 6.10 -26.04
N SER A 316 -12.11 6.28 -26.76
CA SER A 316 -11.23 5.16 -27.15
C SER A 316 -10.12 4.94 -26.12
N ILE A 317 -9.81 3.68 -25.82
CA ILE A 317 -8.64 3.27 -25.06
C ILE A 317 -7.60 2.82 -26.08
N GLU A 318 -6.49 3.56 -26.19
CA GLU A 318 -5.36 3.17 -26.99
C GLU A 318 -4.29 2.53 -26.11
N VAL A 319 -3.79 1.36 -26.51
CA VAL A 319 -2.76 0.62 -25.80
C VAL A 319 -1.51 0.65 -26.64
N TYR A 320 -0.44 1.25 -26.09
CA TYR A 320 0.88 1.25 -26.70
C TYR A 320 1.76 0.22 -25.99
N ILE A 321 2.44 -0.62 -26.76
CA ILE A 321 3.45 -1.56 -26.24
C ILE A 321 4.79 -1.01 -26.68
N ASP A 322 5.65 -0.67 -25.70
CA ASP A 322 7.03 -0.30 -25.93
C ASP A 322 7.90 -1.55 -25.90
N VAL A 323 8.71 -1.73 -26.95
CA VAL A 323 9.57 -2.92 -27.17
C VAL A 323 11.06 -2.56 -26.98
N ASP A 324 11.38 -1.42 -26.37
CA ASP A 324 12.77 -1.06 -26.09
C ASP A 324 13.37 -1.97 -25.00
N TRP A 325 13.99 -3.04 -25.48
CA TRP A 325 14.79 -3.94 -24.67
C TRP A 325 16.28 -3.57 -24.80
N ALA A 326 16.99 -3.41 -23.67
CA ALA A 326 18.44 -3.11 -23.61
C ALA A 326 18.85 -1.66 -23.92
N GLY A 327 18.27 -0.67 -23.25
CA GLY A 327 18.74 0.73 -23.29
C GLY A 327 19.88 1.08 -22.32
N ALA A 328 20.29 0.17 -21.43
CA ALA A 328 21.34 0.44 -20.44
C ALA A 328 22.74 0.17 -21.03
N VAL A 329 23.71 1.05 -20.69
CA VAL A 329 25.09 0.96 -21.15
C VAL A 329 25.79 -0.29 -20.62
N ASP A 330 25.40 -0.77 -19.45
CA ASP A 330 25.96 -1.93 -18.75
C ASP A 330 25.38 -3.27 -19.24
N ASP A 331 24.36 -3.24 -20.12
CA ASP A 331 23.73 -4.43 -20.72
C ASP A 331 24.29 -4.74 -22.15
N ARG A 332 25.35 -4.07 -22.57
CA ARG A 332 25.99 -4.26 -23.87
C ARG A 332 27.33 -4.95 -23.78
#